data_e5fb4c9c7a0e3b4feccafa7d173ee6bb
#
_entry.id   e5fb4c9c7a0e3b4feccafa7d173ee6bb
#
_cell.length_a   1.000
_cell.length_b   1.000
_cell.length_c   1.000
_cell.angle_alpha   90.00
_cell.angle_beta   90.00
_cell.angle_gamma   90.00
#
_symmetry.space_group_name_H-M   'P 1'
#
loop_
_entity.id
_entity.type
_entity.pdbx_description
1 polymer ?
#
loop_
_entity_poly.entity_id
_entity_poly.type
_entity_poly.pdbx_seq_one_letter_code
_entity_poly.pdbx_strand_id
1 'polypeptide(L)'
;MASLLFVTVIRALLPIINRVHATVLGVKPLGKNGIMCVEVRRHKGRPIKLQDGCEVRPGDPVIKLHFNDAWINEKRRSGSGSGSRVFPRGFVSYSKEALQVLATEVADGKYGSIVAVYGWTAFYTHARRLGFQVIDLPNTLRVKLARLHVTALMQSQSVPWLRKYTNSSKSVEVKAVWFSRAELLRIHGSGS
;
A
#
# COMPACT_ATOMS: atom_id res chain seq x y z
N MET A 1 13.05 -15.58 25.98
CA MET A 1 13.70 -14.26 26.13
C MET A 1 14.24 -13.70 24.83
N ALA A 2 14.92 -14.46 23.96
CA ALA A 2 15.45 -14.01 22.67
C ALA A 2 14.39 -13.41 21.70
N SER A 3 13.17 -13.93 21.71
CA SER A 3 12.08 -13.44 20.83
C SER A 3 11.60 -12.01 21.17
N LEU A 4 11.58 -11.63 22.45
CA LEU A 4 11.15 -10.29 22.88
C LEU A 4 12.18 -9.22 22.52
N LEU A 5 13.46 -9.51 22.70
CA LEU A 5 14.56 -8.61 22.34
C LEU A 5 14.59 -8.37 20.83
N PHE A 6 14.42 -9.41 20.02
CA PHE A 6 14.38 -9.32 18.57
C PHE A 6 13.22 -8.44 18.07
N VAL A 7 12.02 -8.60 18.64
CA VAL A 7 10.85 -7.77 18.33
C VAL A 7 11.08 -6.31 18.72
N THR A 8 11.73 -6.05 19.85
CA THR A 8 12.01 -4.70 20.35
C THR A 8 13.03 -3.98 19.45
N VAL A 9 14.09 -4.68 19.03
CA VAL A 9 15.11 -4.15 18.13
C VAL A 9 14.51 -3.85 16.75
N ILE A 10 13.72 -4.75 16.20
CA ILE A 10 13.00 -4.50 14.94
C ILE A 10 12.08 -3.28 15.08
N ARG A 11 11.35 -3.15 16.17
CA ARG A 11 10.47 -1.99 16.44
C ARG A 11 11.22 -0.66 16.45
N ALA A 12 12.41 -0.62 17.02
CA ALA A 12 13.24 0.59 17.07
C ALA A 12 13.85 0.94 15.70
N LEU A 13 14.26 -0.06 14.92
CA LEU A 13 14.91 0.14 13.62
C LEU A 13 13.94 0.38 12.47
N LEU A 14 12.71 -0.14 12.54
CA LEU A 14 11.70 -0.02 11.49
C LEU A 14 11.43 1.43 11.04
N PRO A 15 11.25 2.43 11.93
CA PRO A 15 11.03 3.81 11.52
C PRO A 15 12.22 4.41 10.77
N ILE A 16 13.43 4.03 11.18
CA ILE A 16 14.68 4.50 10.56
C ILE A 16 14.83 3.87 9.18
N ILE A 17 14.62 2.56 9.08
CA ILE A 17 14.68 1.82 7.82
C ILE A 17 13.62 2.36 6.84
N ASN A 18 12.39 2.61 7.28
CA ASN A 18 11.34 3.17 6.45
C ASN A 18 11.66 4.59 5.97
N ARG A 19 12.27 5.42 6.82
CA ARG A 19 12.65 6.79 6.47
C ARG A 19 13.80 6.81 5.45
N VAL A 20 14.81 5.99 5.66
CA VAL A 20 15.95 5.83 4.73
C VAL A 20 15.44 5.24 3.41
N HIS A 21 14.60 4.21 3.47
CA HIS A 21 14.00 3.58 2.30
C HIS A 21 13.14 4.56 1.49
N ALA A 22 12.34 5.39 2.15
CA ALA A 22 11.53 6.42 1.48
C ALA A 22 12.40 7.47 0.77
N THR A 23 13.49 7.90 1.42
CA THR A 23 14.41 8.91 0.86
C THR A 23 15.21 8.34 -0.31
N VAL A 24 15.77 7.13 -0.15
CA VAL A 24 16.63 6.48 -1.17
C VAL A 24 15.82 6.05 -2.40
N LEU A 25 14.56 5.64 -2.22
CA LEU A 25 13.68 5.20 -3.33
C LEU A 25 12.91 6.33 -3.98
N GLY A 26 13.09 7.58 -3.56
CA GLY A 26 12.36 8.71 -4.11
C GLY A 26 10.84 8.61 -3.91
N VAL A 27 10.41 7.98 -2.81
CA VAL A 27 8.99 7.83 -2.47
C VAL A 27 8.41 9.20 -2.13
N LYS A 28 7.45 9.66 -2.91
CA LYS A 28 6.83 10.99 -2.74
C LYS A 28 5.40 10.85 -2.23
N PRO A 29 4.99 11.66 -1.25
CA PRO A 29 3.59 11.70 -0.82
C PRO A 29 2.70 12.15 -1.97
N LEU A 30 1.52 11.54 -2.07
CA LEU A 30 0.53 11.79 -3.11
C LEU A 30 -0.58 12.69 -2.57
N GLY A 31 -0.81 13.81 -3.25
CA GLY A 31 -1.86 14.76 -2.92
C GLY A 31 -1.66 15.46 -1.57
N LYS A 32 -2.62 16.32 -1.21
CA LYS A 32 -2.56 17.13 0.02
C LYS A 32 -2.78 16.31 1.29
N ASN A 33 -3.58 15.23 1.20
CA ASN A 33 -3.86 14.40 2.36
C ASN A 33 -2.71 13.45 2.74
N GLY A 34 -1.78 13.17 1.79
CA GLY A 34 -0.55 12.42 2.04
C GLY A 34 -0.73 10.97 2.53
N ILE A 35 -1.94 10.39 2.42
CA ILE A 35 -2.23 9.02 2.88
C ILE A 35 -1.48 7.95 2.09
N MET A 36 -1.20 8.22 0.82
CA MET A 36 -0.44 7.35 -0.07
C MET A 36 0.85 8.03 -0.51
N CYS A 37 1.83 7.19 -0.82
CA CYS A 37 3.07 7.59 -1.46
C CYS A 37 3.27 6.80 -2.74
N VAL A 38 3.98 7.39 -3.70
CA VAL A 38 4.28 6.80 -5.01
C VAL A 38 5.78 6.60 -5.19
N GLU A 39 6.12 5.47 -5.80
CA GLU A 39 7.47 5.11 -6.25
C GLU A 39 7.40 4.69 -7.71
N VAL A 40 8.02 5.45 -8.63
CA VAL A 40 8.14 5.04 -10.02
C VAL A 40 9.28 4.04 -10.15
N ARG A 41 9.00 2.91 -10.80
CA ARG A 41 9.99 1.85 -10.98
C ARG A 41 9.70 1.00 -12.20
N ARG A 42 10.64 0.14 -12.56
CA ARG A 42 10.42 -0.87 -13.60
C ARG A 42 9.91 -2.17 -12.98
N HIS A 43 8.94 -2.80 -13.63
CA HIS A 43 8.45 -4.11 -13.21
C HIS A 43 9.58 -5.15 -13.32
N LYS A 44 9.80 -5.91 -12.23
CA LYS A 44 10.86 -6.95 -12.16
C LYS A 44 10.31 -8.37 -12.00
N GLY A 45 8.97 -8.50 -12.00
CA GLY A 45 8.29 -9.79 -11.82
C GLY A 45 8.06 -10.53 -13.14
N ARG A 46 7.35 -11.66 -13.05
CA ARG A 46 6.81 -12.35 -14.24
C ARG A 46 5.76 -11.47 -14.92
N PRO A 47 5.49 -11.69 -16.22
CA PRO A 47 4.39 -11.01 -16.90
C PRO A 47 3.06 -11.20 -16.15
N ILE A 48 2.26 -10.16 -16.08
CA ILE A 48 0.96 -10.14 -15.40
C ILE A 48 -0.08 -9.66 -16.41
N LYS A 49 -1.10 -10.47 -16.65
CA LYS A 49 -2.24 -10.08 -17.46
C LYS A 49 -3.36 -9.57 -16.55
N LEU A 50 -3.78 -8.35 -16.77
CA LEU A 50 -4.86 -7.69 -16.03
C LEU A 50 -6.22 -8.02 -16.68
N GLN A 51 -7.31 -7.78 -15.94
CA GLN A 51 -8.68 -8.13 -16.39
C GLN A 51 -9.13 -7.34 -17.62
N ASP A 52 -8.63 -6.12 -17.79
CA ASP A 52 -8.88 -5.27 -18.97
C ASP A 52 -8.06 -5.67 -20.20
N GLY A 53 -7.30 -6.76 -20.11
CA GLY A 53 -6.43 -7.25 -21.19
C GLY A 53 -5.03 -6.64 -21.20
N CYS A 54 -4.75 -5.62 -20.39
CA CYS A 54 -3.41 -5.04 -20.27
C CYS A 54 -2.42 -6.09 -19.76
N GLU A 55 -1.26 -6.18 -20.41
CA GLU A 55 -0.17 -7.06 -20.00
C GLU A 55 1.00 -6.22 -19.46
N VAL A 56 1.38 -6.45 -18.22
CA VAL A 56 2.55 -5.82 -17.59
C VAL A 56 3.73 -6.77 -17.69
N ARG A 57 4.76 -6.37 -18.42
CA ARG A 57 5.96 -7.18 -18.71
C ARG A 57 7.17 -6.74 -17.86
N PRO A 58 8.17 -7.62 -17.67
CA PRO A 58 9.44 -7.21 -17.09
C PRO A 58 10.05 -6.02 -17.87
N GLY A 59 10.47 -4.99 -17.14
CA GLY A 59 11.00 -3.75 -17.72
C GLY A 59 9.97 -2.63 -17.89
N ASP A 60 8.69 -2.93 -17.89
CA ASP A 60 7.64 -1.90 -18.01
C ASP A 60 7.70 -0.89 -16.86
N PRO A 61 7.52 0.40 -17.16
CA PRO A 61 7.44 1.44 -16.15
C PRO A 61 6.10 1.31 -15.39
N VAL A 62 6.18 1.21 -14.09
CA VAL A 62 5.02 1.05 -13.19
C VAL A 62 5.16 1.97 -11.98
N ILE A 63 4.03 2.35 -11.42
CA ILE A 63 3.97 3.04 -10.12
C ILE A 63 3.68 2.02 -9.03
N LYS A 64 4.53 2.01 -7.99
CA LYS A 64 4.25 1.28 -6.76
C LYS A 64 3.65 2.23 -5.74
N LEU A 65 2.49 1.86 -5.21
CA LEU A 65 1.81 2.57 -4.13
C LEU A 65 2.25 2.03 -2.77
N HIS A 66 2.44 2.95 -1.84
CA HIS A 66 2.69 2.68 -0.45
C HIS A 66 1.71 3.48 0.41
N PHE A 67 1.25 2.92 1.52
CA PHE A 67 0.60 3.72 2.55
C PHE A 67 1.64 4.51 3.33
N ASN A 68 1.28 5.73 3.71
CA ASN A 68 2.11 6.58 4.54
C ASN A 68 1.89 6.25 6.02
N ASP A 69 2.79 5.46 6.59
CA ASP A 69 2.72 5.04 7.99
C ASP A 69 2.74 6.24 8.96
N ALA A 70 3.46 7.30 8.62
CA ALA A 70 3.51 8.52 9.43
C ALA A 70 2.12 9.19 9.50
N TRP A 71 1.43 9.30 8.37
CA TRP A 71 0.07 9.82 8.29
C TRP A 71 -0.91 8.97 9.10
N ILE A 72 -0.84 7.64 8.96
CA ILE A 72 -1.68 6.71 9.71
C ILE A 72 -1.47 6.89 11.22
N ASN A 73 -0.22 7.01 11.65
CA ASN A 73 0.13 7.19 13.06
C ASN A 73 -0.30 8.56 13.59
N GLU A 74 -0.16 9.62 12.82
CA GLU A 74 -0.61 10.97 13.18
C GLU A 74 -2.12 11.03 13.37
N LYS A 75 -2.89 10.53 12.39
CA LYS A 75 -4.35 10.48 12.46
C LYS A 75 -4.86 9.64 13.62
N ARG A 76 -4.11 8.61 14.01
CA ARG A 76 -4.39 7.83 15.21
C ARG A 76 -4.17 8.61 16.51
N ARG A 77 -3.11 9.43 16.56
CA ARG A 77 -2.80 10.25 17.74
C ARG A 77 -3.78 11.42 17.90
N SER A 78 -4.17 12.05 16.81
CA SER A 78 -5.09 13.19 16.79
C SER A 78 -6.56 12.78 16.96
N GLY A 79 -6.91 11.53 16.73
CA GLY A 79 -8.23 10.96 16.99
C GLY A 79 -8.46 10.69 18.48
N SER A 80 -8.40 11.72 19.31
CA SER A 80 -8.64 11.71 20.73
C SER A 80 -10.06 11.21 21.05
N GLY A 81 -10.12 10.10 21.76
CA GLY A 81 -11.30 9.72 22.53
C GLY A 81 -12.34 8.88 21.80
N SER A 82 -12.43 7.72 22.28
CA SER A 82 -13.43 6.67 22.06
C SER A 82 -12.91 5.49 21.26
N GLY A 83 -12.55 4.54 22.00
CA GLY A 83 -12.16 3.18 21.70
C GLY A 83 -12.51 2.64 20.33
N SER A 84 -11.57 1.92 19.75
CA SER A 84 -11.92 0.79 18.89
C SER A 84 -12.29 1.04 17.44
N ARG A 85 -11.93 2.14 16.80
CA ARG A 85 -12.12 2.23 15.33
C ARG A 85 -10.79 2.26 14.60
N VAL A 86 -10.67 1.33 13.85
CA VAL A 86 -9.71 0.70 13.02
C VAL A 86 -9.03 1.54 11.99
N PHE A 87 -9.79 2.27 11.30
CA PHE A 87 -9.38 3.24 10.30
C PHE A 87 -9.88 4.59 10.73
N PRO A 88 -9.10 5.65 10.51
CA PRO A 88 -9.64 6.98 10.60
C PRO A 88 -10.95 7.04 9.81
N ARG A 89 -11.99 7.66 10.36
CA ARG A 89 -13.18 7.93 9.58
C ARG A 89 -12.72 8.57 8.28
N GLY A 90 -13.17 8.04 7.14
CA GLY A 90 -12.77 8.56 5.84
C GLY A 90 -11.56 7.89 5.19
N PHE A 91 -10.96 6.83 5.75
CA PHE A 91 -9.83 6.15 5.09
C PHE A 91 -10.10 5.82 3.62
N VAL A 92 -11.30 5.31 3.31
CA VAL A 92 -11.68 4.98 1.94
C VAL A 92 -11.82 6.25 1.09
N SER A 93 -12.42 7.32 1.63
CA SER A 93 -12.55 8.60 0.91
C SER A 93 -11.19 9.28 0.70
N TYR A 94 -10.31 9.29 1.69
CA TYR A 94 -8.93 9.78 1.52
C TYR A 94 -8.14 8.96 0.50
N SER A 95 -8.34 7.64 0.47
CA SER A 95 -7.72 6.77 -0.53
C SER A 95 -8.26 7.04 -1.93
N LYS A 96 -9.58 7.26 -2.07
CA LYS A 96 -10.21 7.63 -3.33
C LYS A 96 -9.69 8.96 -3.84
N GLU A 97 -9.63 9.98 -2.98
CA GLU A 97 -9.06 11.30 -3.30
C GLU A 97 -7.61 11.20 -3.77
N ALA A 98 -6.78 10.41 -3.07
CA ALA A 98 -5.40 10.19 -3.48
C ALA A 98 -5.31 9.51 -4.86
N LEU A 99 -6.18 8.54 -5.16
CA LEU A 99 -6.23 7.90 -6.48
C LEU A 99 -6.71 8.86 -7.58
N GLN A 100 -7.62 9.78 -7.28
CA GLN A 100 -8.03 10.84 -8.21
C GLN A 100 -6.87 11.77 -8.54
N VAL A 101 -6.11 12.21 -7.52
CA VAL A 101 -4.88 12.99 -7.73
C VAL A 101 -3.88 12.20 -8.58
N LEU A 102 -3.68 10.91 -8.29
CA LEU A 102 -2.79 10.07 -9.07
C LEU A 102 -3.24 9.97 -10.53
N ALA A 103 -4.52 9.78 -10.78
CA ALA A 103 -5.07 9.69 -12.13
C ALA A 103 -4.82 11.00 -12.91
N THR A 104 -5.06 12.15 -12.29
CA THR A 104 -4.75 13.45 -12.90
C THR A 104 -3.26 13.58 -13.22
N GLU A 105 -2.37 13.30 -12.26
CA GLU A 105 -0.93 13.39 -12.45
C GLU A 105 -0.40 12.42 -13.53
N VAL A 106 -1.05 11.25 -13.66
CA VAL A 106 -0.74 10.27 -14.73
C VAL A 106 -1.25 10.74 -16.08
N ALA A 107 -2.43 11.36 -16.14
CA ALA A 107 -2.98 11.94 -17.36
C ALA A 107 -2.09 13.07 -17.87
N ASP A 108 -1.61 13.93 -16.96
CA ASP A 108 -0.70 15.05 -17.26
C ASP A 108 0.73 14.62 -17.61
N GLY A 109 1.02 13.31 -17.60
CA GLY A 109 2.33 12.77 -17.98
C GLY A 109 3.43 12.93 -16.93
N LYS A 110 3.12 13.33 -15.71
CA LYS A 110 4.09 13.57 -14.61
C LYS A 110 5.00 12.36 -14.34
N TYR A 111 4.52 11.16 -14.59
CA TYR A 111 5.24 9.90 -14.34
C TYR A 111 5.69 9.22 -15.64
N GLY A 112 5.60 9.90 -16.78
CA GLY A 112 5.89 9.34 -18.09
C GLY A 112 4.86 8.28 -18.51
N SER A 113 5.26 7.41 -19.45
CA SER A 113 4.38 6.41 -20.05
C SER A 113 4.28 5.15 -19.15
N ILE A 114 3.70 5.28 -17.97
CA ILE A 114 3.49 4.11 -17.10
C ILE A 114 2.45 3.16 -17.69
N VAL A 115 2.65 1.85 -17.50
CA VAL A 115 1.72 0.80 -17.94
C VAL A 115 0.68 0.50 -16.87
N ALA A 116 1.10 0.47 -15.60
CA ALA A 116 0.23 0.07 -14.50
C ALA A 116 0.63 0.71 -13.17
N VAL A 117 -0.30 0.64 -12.22
CA VAL A 117 -0.13 1.02 -10.82
C VAL A 117 -0.36 -0.20 -9.96
N TYR A 118 0.48 -0.44 -8.94
CA TYR A 118 0.32 -1.59 -8.07
C TYR A 118 0.73 -1.30 -6.62
N GLY A 119 0.29 -2.16 -5.72
CA GLY A 119 0.72 -2.16 -4.33
C GLY A 119 0.62 -3.55 -3.71
N TRP A 120 1.25 -3.74 -2.55
CA TRP A 120 1.06 -4.92 -1.72
C TRP A 120 0.36 -4.49 -0.43
N THR A 121 -0.74 -5.16 -0.12
CA THR A 121 -1.57 -4.73 1.01
C THR A 121 -2.30 -5.89 1.69
N ALA A 122 -2.50 -5.76 3.00
CA ALA A 122 -3.43 -6.58 3.74
C ALA A 122 -4.89 -6.07 3.60
N PHE A 123 -5.06 -4.87 3.06
CA PHE A 123 -6.36 -4.21 2.90
C PHE A 123 -6.97 -4.44 1.52
N TYR A 124 -6.69 -5.59 0.92
CA TYR A 124 -7.12 -5.93 -0.44
C TYR A 124 -8.64 -5.90 -0.64
N THR A 125 -9.43 -6.16 0.41
CA THR A 125 -10.89 -6.03 0.34
C THR A 125 -11.33 -4.59 0.11
N HIS A 126 -10.65 -3.61 0.74
CA HIS A 126 -10.90 -2.19 0.51
C HIS A 126 -10.36 -1.75 -0.85
N ALA A 127 -9.20 -2.22 -1.24
CA ALA A 127 -8.63 -1.94 -2.55
C ALA A 127 -9.55 -2.41 -3.69
N ARG A 128 -10.18 -3.59 -3.53
CA ARG A 128 -11.19 -4.07 -4.51
C ARG A 128 -12.37 -3.11 -4.65
N ARG A 129 -12.84 -2.51 -3.55
CA ARG A 129 -13.93 -1.50 -3.59
C ARG A 129 -13.51 -0.20 -4.26
N LEU A 130 -12.21 0.09 -4.31
CA LEU A 130 -11.63 1.21 -5.04
C LEU A 130 -11.36 0.88 -6.51
N GLY A 131 -11.69 -0.35 -6.97
CA GLY A 131 -11.55 -0.80 -8.34
C GLY A 131 -10.27 -1.58 -8.64
N PHE A 132 -9.39 -1.81 -7.66
CA PHE A 132 -8.20 -2.62 -7.90
C PHE A 132 -8.53 -4.08 -8.21
N GLN A 133 -7.85 -4.62 -9.20
CA GLN A 133 -7.73 -6.06 -9.36
C GLN A 133 -6.83 -6.63 -8.26
N VAL A 134 -7.29 -7.70 -7.61
CA VAL A 134 -6.54 -8.37 -6.53
C VAL A 134 -5.94 -9.66 -7.06
N ILE A 135 -4.63 -9.82 -6.91
CA ILE A 135 -3.86 -10.98 -7.39
C ILE A 135 -3.09 -11.58 -6.22
N ASP A 136 -3.09 -12.90 -6.16
CA ASP A 136 -2.32 -13.63 -5.15
C ASP A 136 -0.82 -13.48 -5.38
N LEU A 137 -0.08 -13.28 -4.29
CA LEU A 137 1.36 -13.20 -4.34
C LEU A 137 1.97 -14.61 -4.37
N PRO A 138 2.99 -14.84 -5.21
CA PRO A 138 3.68 -16.13 -5.26
C PRO A 138 4.34 -16.44 -3.91
N ASN A 139 4.45 -17.73 -3.56
CA ASN A 139 5.06 -18.15 -2.30
C ASN A 139 6.59 -18.07 -2.36
N THR A 140 7.15 -16.87 -2.37
CA THR A 140 8.58 -16.60 -2.39
C THR A 140 9.07 -16.12 -1.03
N LEU A 141 10.38 -16.24 -0.77
CA LEU A 141 11.00 -15.72 0.46
C LEU A 141 10.71 -14.22 0.64
N ARG A 142 10.77 -13.44 -0.44
CA ARG A 142 10.46 -11.99 -0.43
C ARG A 142 9.03 -11.72 0.05
N VAL A 143 8.07 -12.51 -0.41
CA VAL A 143 6.65 -12.38 0.01
C VAL A 143 6.48 -12.81 1.46
N LYS A 144 7.19 -13.87 1.90
CA LYS A 144 7.19 -14.29 3.31
C LYS A 144 7.73 -13.19 4.22
N LEU A 145 8.83 -12.55 3.84
CA LEU A 145 9.40 -11.41 4.57
C LEU A 145 8.45 -10.20 4.57
N ALA A 146 7.80 -9.90 3.45
CA ALA A 146 6.81 -8.82 3.39
C ALA A 146 5.60 -9.09 4.29
N ARG A 147 5.09 -10.33 4.33
CA ARG A 147 4.03 -10.74 5.26
C ARG A 147 4.45 -10.60 6.72
N LEU A 148 5.66 -11.03 7.05
CA LEU A 148 6.21 -10.88 8.40
C LEU A 148 6.34 -9.41 8.79
N HIS A 149 6.86 -8.57 7.89
CA HIS A 149 6.96 -7.12 8.09
C HIS A 149 5.59 -6.47 8.33
N VAL A 150 4.62 -6.74 7.47
CA VAL A 150 3.25 -6.22 7.62
C VAL A 150 2.62 -6.72 8.91
N THR A 151 2.80 -7.99 9.27
CA THR A 151 2.31 -8.55 10.54
C THR A 151 2.93 -7.85 11.74
N ALA A 152 4.25 -7.62 11.72
CA ALA A 152 4.96 -6.92 12.79
C ALA A 152 4.50 -5.46 12.92
N LEU A 153 4.34 -4.75 11.80
CA LEU A 153 3.76 -3.40 11.78
C LEU A 153 2.36 -3.38 12.40
N MET A 154 1.53 -4.30 11.98
CA MET A 154 0.16 -4.41 12.47
C MET A 154 0.12 -4.71 13.98
N GLN A 155 0.93 -5.63 14.47
CA GLN A 155 1.03 -5.96 15.88
C GLN A 155 1.61 -4.81 16.71
N SER A 156 2.59 -4.08 16.16
CA SER A 156 3.23 -2.96 16.86
C SER A 156 2.28 -1.78 17.09
N GLN A 157 1.25 -1.65 16.28
CA GLN A 157 0.34 -0.52 16.33
C GLN A 157 -0.80 -0.69 17.33
N SER A 158 -0.88 -1.81 18.07
CA SER A 158 -1.90 -2.09 19.12
C SER A 158 -3.33 -1.76 18.68
N VAL A 159 -3.67 -2.05 17.43
CA VAL A 159 -4.95 -1.65 16.84
C VAL A 159 -5.99 -2.77 17.09
N PRO A 160 -7.04 -2.53 17.87
CA PRO A 160 -7.98 -3.57 18.31
C PRO A 160 -8.64 -4.38 17.20
N TRP A 161 -8.84 -3.80 16.04
CA TRP A 161 -9.47 -4.47 14.88
C TRP A 161 -8.52 -5.36 14.09
N LEU A 162 -7.22 -5.08 14.18
CA LEU A 162 -6.19 -5.97 13.68
C LEU A 162 -6.24 -7.32 14.37
N ARG A 163 -6.70 -7.37 15.62
CA ARG A 163 -7.01 -8.63 16.29
C ARG A 163 -7.97 -9.50 15.49
N LYS A 164 -8.92 -8.93 14.76
CA LYS A 164 -9.83 -9.69 13.88
C LYS A 164 -9.10 -10.35 12.71
N TYR A 165 -7.99 -9.77 12.26
CA TYR A 165 -7.12 -10.32 11.21
C TYR A 165 -5.92 -11.11 11.76
N THR A 166 -5.62 -10.96 13.06
CA THR A 166 -4.46 -11.60 13.73
C THR A 166 -4.85 -12.60 14.81
N ASN A 167 -6.12 -12.68 15.24
CA ASN A 167 -6.59 -13.60 16.31
C ASN A 167 -6.66 -15.08 15.87
N SER A 168 -6.47 -15.38 14.61
CA SER A 168 -6.08 -16.74 14.24
C SER A 168 -4.56 -16.75 14.15
N SER A 169 -3.92 -17.81 14.62
CA SER A 169 -2.48 -18.09 14.54
C SER A 169 -1.90 -18.08 13.10
N LYS A 170 -2.63 -17.50 12.16
CA LYS A 170 -2.28 -17.34 10.74
C LYS A 170 -1.65 -15.97 10.53
N SER A 171 -0.52 -15.96 9.84
CA SER A 171 0.13 -14.74 9.34
C SER A 171 -0.87 -13.88 8.55
N VAL A 172 -0.75 -12.55 8.66
CA VAL A 172 -1.59 -11.61 7.90
C VAL A 172 -1.47 -11.89 6.41
N GLU A 173 -2.60 -12.09 5.75
CA GLU A 173 -2.62 -12.30 4.31
C GLU A 173 -2.35 -10.97 3.58
N VAL A 174 -1.30 -10.96 2.77
CA VAL A 174 -0.93 -9.83 1.91
C VAL A 174 -1.14 -10.24 0.47
N LYS A 175 -1.83 -9.39 -0.30
CA LYS A 175 -2.07 -9.59 -1.75
C LYS A 175 -1.50 -8.43 -2.55
N ALA A 176 -1.23 -8.68 -3.82
CA ALA A 176 -0.96 -7.64 -4.79
C ALA A 176 -2.27 -7.03 -5.27
N VAL A 177 -2.28 -5.72 -5.42
CA VAL A 177 -3.41 -4.98 -5.99
C VAL A 177 -2.91 -4.19 -7.19
N TRP A 178 -3.67 -4.19 -8.29
CA TRP A 178 -3.25 -3.67 -9.57
C TRP A 178 -4.32 -2.84 -10.23
N PHE A 179 -3.91 -1.77 -10.91
CA PHE A 179 -4.64 -1.07 -11.97
C PHE A 179 -3.79 -1.06 -13.23
N SER A 180 -4.38 -1.24 -14.40
CA SER A 180 -3.77 -0.71 -15.62
C SER A 180 -3.84 0.83 -15.60
N ARG A 181 -3.02 1.47 -16.41
CA ARG A 181 -3.15 2.92 -16.64
C ARG A 181 -4.56 3.29 -17.12
N ALA A 182 -5.11 2.51 -18.06
CA ALA A 182 -6.43 2.76 -18.62
C ALA A 182 -7.55 2.69 -17.55
N GLU A 183 -7.55 1.65 -16.72
CA GLU A 183 -8.53 1.49 -15.65
C GLU A 183 -8.41 2.56 -14.56
N LEU A 184 -7.19 2.96 -14.19
CA LEU A 184 -6.99 4.06 -13.25
C LEU A 184 -7.63 5.34 -13.78
N LEU A 185 -7.38 5.70 -15.04
CA LEU A 185 -7.95 6.90 -15.65
C LEU A 185 -9.46 6.81 -15.82
N ARG A 186 -9.98 5.62 -16.16
CA ARG A 186 -11.42 5.40 -16.31
C ARG A 186 -12.19 5.55 -15.00
N ILE A 187 -11.63 5.02 -13.89
CA ILE A 187 -12.34 4.97 -12.60
C ILE A 187 -12.10 6.24 -11.76
N HIS A 188 -10.92 6.83 -11.86
CA HIS A 188 -10.50 7.93 -11.00
C HIS A 188 -10.12 9.20 -11.77
N GLY A 189 -10.10 9.19 -13.11
CA GLY A 189 -9.86 10.38 -13.92
C GLY A 189 -10.99 11.41 -13.79
N SER A 190 -10.65 12.68 -13.93
CA SER A 190 -11.60 13.81 -13.88
C SER A 190 -12.41 13.86 -15.19
N GLY A 191 -13.44 13.04 -15.32
CA GLY A 191 -14.22 12.96 -16.56
C GLY A 191 -15.42 12.03 -16.45
N SER A 192 -15.74 11.55 -15.25
CA SER A 192 -16.94 10.76 -14.97
C SER A 192 -17.96 11.60 -14.20
#